data_748b86025023c01ea806c13d53f2a65e
#
_entry.id   748b86025023c01ea806c13d53f2a65e
#
_cell.length_a   1.000
_cell.length_b   1.000
_cell.length_c   1.000
_cell.angle_alpha   90.00
_cell.angle_beta   90.00
_cell.angle_gamma   90.00
#
_symmetry.space_group_name_H-M   'P 1'
#
loop_
_entity.id
_entity.type
_entity.pdbx_description
1 polymer ?
#
loop_
_entity_poly.entity_id
_entity_poly.type
_entity_poly.pdbx_seq_one_letter_code
_entity_poly.pdbx_strand_id
1 'polypeptide(L)'
;TGIPFAVVNQSDNPAAQKLVDALQAEKSFRIVTQFVNPDKTTRPLTEADLRPMIKDRQFSYALVIPSDVLSDSRLGLHLKILSDPRNDIEDQIVNGLLQKTIFSNVPQLLGQSLQARARKFLGSAGLDTFNRSIVRDVVSTFGGDPDRILARMQSGSFGLDQLTQRLAPATAPGGTASGTASPDIFSRMVQIDHEQVVGKDVKSPAATRIVGGYAVMFLLFALSNSAAAFFDEKNTGVFQRLLSSSVSRAQLLWSRFLYGVVFGLCQLMALFLAGHLLYGVDVFGHLGNLLIVCASVAAACTGFGMLLAAVTRSPEAARSLATLLVITMSACGGAWFPVSLMPEFMQHIARYTLVYWSIEGFGAVLWAGNSLGEILPILGILLGTTAVVMSIAVWRFNRSPIFE
;
A
#
# COMPACT_ATOMS: atom_id res chain seq x y z
N THR A 1 14.13 -1.60 8.31
CA THR A 1 13.29 -1.00 7.26
C THR A 1 12.87 -2.07 6.29
N GLY A 2 11.68 -2.59 6.39
CA GLY A 2 11.10 -3.60 5.48
C GLY A 2 9.58 -3.55 5.58
N ILE A 3 8.89 -4.03 4.53
CA ILE A 3 7.43 -4.16 4.51
C ILE A 3 7.03 -5.13 5.65
N PRO A 4 6.15 -4.72 6.59
CA PRO A 4 5.69 -5.59 7.66
C PRO A 4 4.88 -6.73 7.05
N PHE A 5 5.32 -7.96 7.26
CA PHE A 5 4.78 -9.15 6.64
C PHE A 5 4.62 -10.26 7.69
N ALA A 6 3.39 -10.71 7.91
CA ALA A 6 3.13 -11.78 8.86
C ALA A 6 3.26 -13.16 8.20
N VAL A 7 3.81 -14.14 8.92
CA VAL A 7 3.91 -15.52 8.44
C VAL A 7 3.38 -16.46 9.51
N VAL A 8 2.40 -17.27 9.12
CA VAL A 8 1.85 -18.36 9.96
C VAL A 8 2.13 -19.69 9.27
N ASN A 9 2.94 -20.51 9.91
CA ASN A 9 3.21 -21.87 9.47
C ASN A 9 2.37 -22.85 10.27
N GLN A 10 1.42 -23.51 9.61
CA GLN A 10 0.58 -24.57 10.19
C GLN A 10 1.07 -25.98 9.82
N SER A 11 2.14 -26.06 9.03
CA SER A 11 2.68 -27.32 8.52
C SER A 11 3.88 -27.79 9.36
N ASP A 12 3.88 -29.05 9.75
CA ASP A 12 5.05 -29.70 10.38
C ASP A 12 6.14 -30.12 9.38
N ASN A 13 5.95 -29.75 8.08
CA ASN A 13 6.89 -30.14 7.05
C ASN A 13 8.17 -29.29 7.13
N PRO A 14 9.37 -29.90 7.17
CA PRO A 14 10.64 -29.17 7.19
C PRO A 14 10.84 -28.26 5.97
N ALA A 15 10.15 -28.55 4.88
CA ALA A 15 10.12 -27.70 3.69
C ALA A 15 9.43 -26.35 3.95
N ALA A 16 8.32 -26.35 4.70
CA ALA A 16 7.63 -25.13 5.10
C ALA A 16 8.51 -24.22 5.97
N GLN A 17 9.28 -24.83 6.91
CA GLN A 17 10.20 -24.08 7.75
C GLN A 17 11.33 -23.43 6.93
N LYS A 18 11.89 -24.13 5.95
CA LYS A 18 12.92 -23.57 5.04
C LYS A 18 12.38 -22.37 4.24
N LEU A 19 11.09 -22.40 3.83
CA LEU A 19 10.47 -21.26 3.16
C LEU A 19 10.35 -20.07 4.11
N VAL A 20 9.97 -20.29 5.37
CA VAL A 20 9.92 -19.24 6.41
C VAL A 20 11.31 -18.65 6.63
N ASP A 21 12.34 -19.50 6.77
CA ASP A 21 13.73 -19.07 6.97
C ASP A 21 14.24 -18.24 5.77
N ALA A 22 13.89 -18.65 4.54
CA ALA A 22 14.25 -17.92 3.33
C ALA A 22 13.54 -16.55 3.23
N LEU A 23 12.29 -16.47 3.68
CA LEU A 23 11.57 -15.20 3.76
C LEU A 23 12.16 -14.28 4.84
N GLN A 24 12.60 -14.84 5.97
CA GLN A 24 13.28 -14.07 7.02
C GLN A 24 14.65 -13.52 6.59
N ALA A 25 15.32 -14.23 5.69
CA ALA A 25 16.60 -13.79 5.13
C ALA A 25 16.45 -12.62 4.12
N GLU A 26 15.24 -12.42 3.58
CA GLU A 26 14.99 -11.33 2.62
C GLU A 26 14.85 -9.99 3.37
N LYS A 27 15.82 -9.08 3.16
CA LYS A 27 15.90 -7.78 3.85
C LYS A 27 14.72 -6.84 3.56
N SER A 28 13.99 -7.11 2.49
CA SER A 28 12.84 -6.29 2.08
C SER A 28 11.60 -6.51 2.94
N PHE A 29 11.56 -7.62 3.71
CA PHE A 29 10.46 -7.93 4.62
C PHE A 29 10.87 -7.77 6.08
N ARG A 30 9.94 -7.28 6.89
CA ARG A 30 10.01 -7.35 8.34
C ARG A 30 9.04 -8.43 8.80
N ILE A 31 9.53 -9.65 8.93
CA ILE A 31 8.70 -10.82 9.25
C ILE A 31 8.22 -10.77 10.71
N VAL A 32 6.91 -10.95 10.89
CA VAL A 32 6.24 -11.06 12.19
C VAL A 32 5.66 -12.48 12.30
N THR A 33 6.18 -13.27 13.25
CA THR A 33 5.73 -14.65 13.49
C THR A 33 5.06 -14.83 14.85
N GLN A 34 5.11 -13.80 15.70
CA GLN A 34 4.61 -13.87 17.09
C GLN A 34 3.60 -12.74 17.35
N PHE A 35 2.57 -13.08 18.08
CA PHE A 35 1.62 -12.13 18.63
C PHE A 35 2.07 -11.69 20.02
N VAL A 36 2.11 -10.38 20.24
CA VAL A 36 2.43 -9.80 21.55
C VAL A 36 1.11 -9.41 22.22
N ASN A 37 0.75 -10.10 23.28
CA ASN A 37 -0.42 -9.76 24.10
C ASN A 37 -0.22 -8.44 24.85
N PRO A 38 -1.30 -7.78 25.31
CA PRO A 38 -1.20 -6.60 26.18
C PRO A 38 -0.35 -6.83 27.44
N ASP A 39 -0.31 -8.07 27.95
CA ASP A 39 0.48 -8.51 29.12
C ASP A 39 1.96 -8.78 28.79
N LYS A 40 2.46 -8.39 27.61
CA LYS A 40 3.81 -8.65 27.11
C LYS A 40 4.17 -10.14 26.95
N THR A 41 3.21 -11.04 27.03
CA THR A 41 3.43 -12.45 26.70
C THR A 41 3.38 -12.63 25.20
N THR A 42 4.31 -13.42 24.65
CA THR A 42 4.36 -13.72 23.21
C THR A 42 3.79 -15.11 22.96
N ARG A 43 2.94 -15.24 21.96
CA ARG A 43 2.46 -16.52 21.44
C ARG A 43 2.62 -16.58 19.92
N PRO A 44 2.71 -17.78 19.34
CA PRO A 44 2.73 -17.89 17.87
C PRO A 44 1.44 -17.31 17.29
N LEU A 45 1.57 -16.65 16.13
CA LEU A 45 0.43 -16.13 15.37
C LEU A 45 -0.43 -17.29 14.85
N THR A 46 -1.75 -17.12 14.93
CA THR A 46 -2.72 -18.02 14.32
C THR A 46 -3.42 -17.35 13.14
N GLU A 47 -3.99 -18.12 12.20
CA GLU A 47 -4.74 -17.56 11.06
C GLU A 47 -5.92 -16.69 11.51
N ALA A 48 -6.54 -17.00 12.64
CA ALA A 48 -7.65 -16.21 13.20
C ALA A 48 -7.21 -14.81 13.63
N ASP A 49 -5.95 -14.65 14.08
CA ASP A 49 -5.39 -13.36 14.51
C ASP A 49 -5.07 -12.45 13.32
N LEU A 50 -4.75 -13.03 12.15
CA LEU A 50 -4.29 -12.27 10.99
C LEU A 50 -5.36 -11.30 10.45
N ARG A 51 -6.61 -11.75 10.37
CA ARG A 51 -7.71 -10.94 9.80
C ARG A 51 -7.97 -9.65 10.58
N PRO A 52 -8.13 -9.68 11.93
CA PRO A 52 -8.28 -8.44 12.69
C PRO A 52 -7.03 -7.54 12.61
N MET A 53 -5.82 -8.13 12.66
CA MET A 53 -4.58 -7.36 12.60
C MET A 53 -4.38 -6.67 11.24
N ILE A 54 -4.80 -7.28 10.12
CA ILE A 54 -4.81 -6.64 8.80
C ILE A 54 -5.84 -5.50 8.78
N LYS A 55 -7.03 -5.69 9.36
CA LYS A 55 -8.05 -4.64 9.48
C LYS A 55 -7.55 -3.47 10.31
N ASP A 56 -6.86 -3.75 11.43
CA ASP A 56 -6.27 -2.76 12.33
C ASP A 56 -4.96 -2.15 11.81
N ARG A 57 -4.55 -2.49 10.58
CA ARG A 57 -3.39 -1.94 9.87
C ARG A 57 -2.04 -2.19 10.54
N GLN A 58 -1.91 -3.25 11.30
CA GLN A 58 -0.61 -3.63 11.89
C GLN A 58 0.35 -4.15 10.81
N PHE A 59 -0.18 -4.82 9.80
CA PHE A 59 0.51 -5.23 8.56
C PHE A 59 -0.49 -5.36 7.41
N SER A 60 0.00 -5.21 6.17
CA SER A 60 -0.84 -5.25 4.96
C SER A 60 -0.92 -6.64 4.33
N TYR A 61 0.05 -7.52 4.65
CA TYR A 61 0.17 -8.84 4.02
C TYR A 61 0.50 -9.91 5.05
N ALA A 62 -0.11 -11.08 4.86
CA ALA A 62 0.19 -12.27 5.65
C ALA A 62 0.22 -13.52 4.77
N LEU A 63 1.21 -14.38 4.98
CA LEU A 63 1.32 -15.69 4.35
C LEU A 63 0.88 -16.75 5.36
N VAL A 64 -0.07 -17.56 4.96
CA VAL A 64 -0.47 -18.77 5.68
C VAL A 64 0.05 -19.97 4.89
N ILE A 65 0.87 -20.78 5.53
CA ILE A 65 1.33 -22.06 5.02
C ILE A 65 0.44 -23.12 5.67
N PRO A 66 -0.54 -23.68 4.97
CA PRO A 66 -1.48 -24.61 5.55
C PRO A 66 -0.81 -25.96 5.89
N SER A 67 -1.45 -26.75 6.75
CA SER A 67 -0.97 -28.07 7.14
C SER A 67 -0.85 -29.04 5.95
N ASP A 68 -1.66 -28.84 4.93
CA ASP A 68 -1.69 -29.62 3.68
C ASP A 68 -0.87 -29.00 2.54
N VAL A 69 0.18 -28.22 2.89
CA VAL A 69 1.07 -27.52 1.96
C VAL A 69 1.58 -28.38 0.80
N LEU A 70 1.66 -29.69 1.03
CA LEU A 70 2.00 -30.75 0.07
C LEU A 70 0.92 -31.83 0.15
N SER A 71 -0.29 -31.56 -0.31
CA SER A 71 -1.38 -32.55 -0.23
C SER A 71 -1.12 -33.75 -1.16
N ASP A 72 -1.52 -34.96 -0.69
CA ASP A 72 -1.34 -36.20 -1.46
C ASP A 72 -2.17 -36.27 -2.74
N SER A 73 -3.18 -35.41 -2.86
CA SER A 73 -4.14 -35.38 -3.98
C SER A 73 -3.78 -34.42 -5.11
N ARG A 74 -2.87 -33.45 -4.90
CA ARG A 74 -2.49 -32.46 -5.91
C ARG A 74 -0.97 -32.26 -5.93
N LEU A 75 -0.38 -32.30 -7.13
CA LEU A 75 1.04 -31.97 -7.36
C LEU A 75 1.18 -30.45 -7.25
N GLY A 76 1.72 -29.94 -6.14
CA GLY A 76 2.00 -28.51 -6.00
C GLY A 76 2.10 -28.03 -4.57
N LEU A 77 2.71 -26.87 -4.41
CA LEU A 77 2.79 -26.13 -3.15
C LEU A 77 1.53 -25.28 -3.01
N HIS A 78 0.76 -25.50 -1.96
CA HIS A 78 -0.45 -24.71 -1.67
C HIS A 78 -0.12 -23.64 -0.63
N LEU A 79 -0.29 -22.38 -0.99
CA LEU A 79 -0.02 -21.24 -0.13
C LEU A 79 -1.23 -20.31 -0.13
N LYS A 80 -1.53 -19.68 0.99
CA LYS A 80 -2.61 -18.70 1.11
C LYS A 80 -2.04 -17.35 1.51
N ILE A 81 -2.32 -16.32 0.73
CA ILE A 81 -1.95 -14.95 1.00
C ILE A 81 -3.19 -14.18 1.41
N LEU A 82 -3.16 -13.63 2.63
CA LEU A 82 -4.12 -12.65 3.10
C LEU A 82 -3.56 -11.26 2.83
N SER A 83 -4.31 -10.41 2.15
CA SER A 83 -3.83 -9.09 1.77
C SER A 83 -4.86 -7.99 1.98
N ASP A 84 -4.33 -6.77 2.21
CA ASP A 84 -5.04 -5.51 2.07
C ASP A 84 -4.38 -4.72 0.93
N PRO A 85 -4.74 -4.97 -0.34
CA PRO A 85 -4.06 -4.41 -1.51
C PRO A 85 -4.45 -2.95 -1.78
N ARG A 86 -4.42 -2.08 -0.74
CA ARG A 86 -4.66 -0.63 -0.89
C ARG A 86 -3.65 0.02 -1.83
N ASN A 87 -2.48 -0.57 -1.94
CA ASN A 87 -1.35 -0.05 -2.68
C ASN A 87 -0.92 -1.05 -3.74
N ASP A 88 -1.38 -0.87 -4.98
CA ASP A 88 -1.00 -1.73 -6.11
C ASP A 88 0.52 -1.89 -6.27
N ILE A 89 1.28 -0.81 -6.01
CA ILE A 89 2.75 -0.85 -6.13
C ILE A 89 3.32 -1.75 -5.04
N GLU A 90 2.81 -1.65 -3.81
CA GLU A 90 3.23 -2.49 -2.70
C GLU A 90 2.83 -3.95 -2.95
N ASP A 91 1.62 -4.18 -3.47
CA ASP A 91 1.14 -5.51 -3.84
C ASP A 91 2.02 -6.15 -4.93
N GLN A 92 2.35 -5.41 -5.99
CA GLN A 92 3.25 -5.88 -7.05
C GLN A 92 4.66 -6.20 -6.52
N ILE A 93 5.21 -5.37 -5.61
CA ILE A 93 6.52 -5.61 -5.00
C ILE A 93 6.46 -6.85 -4.12
N VAL A 94 5.46 -6.97 -3.25
CA VAL A 94 5.30 -8.14 -2.36
C VAL A 94 5.12 -9.41 -3.17
N ASN A 95 4.25 -9.40 -4.18
CA ASN A 95 4.03 -10.54 -5.06
C ASN A 95 5.30 -10.90 -5.84
N GLY A 96 6.03 -9.93 -6.37
CA GLY A 96 7.30 -10.16 -7.07
C GLY A 96 8.39 -10.75 -6.16
N LEU A 97 8.53 -10.24 -4.93
CA LEU A 97 9.49 -10.76 -3.96
C LEU A 97 9.10 -12.15 -3.45
N LEU A 98 7.82 -12.39 -3.20
CA LEU A 98 7.30 -13.71 -2.82
C LEU A 98 7.54 -14.72 -3.94
N GLN A 99 7.18 -14.39 -5.18
CA GLN A 99 7.45 -15.24 -6.33
C GLN A 99 8.94 -15.55 -6.43
N LYS A 100 9.82 -14.54 -6.38
CA LYS A 100 11.28 -14.73 -6.39
C LYS A 100 11.72 -15.70 -5.32
N THR A 101 11.30 -15.49 -4.05
CA THR A 101 11.72 -16.30 -2.91
C THR A 101 11.18 -17.72 -3.00
N ILE A 102 9.93 -17.89 -3.39
CA ILE A 102 9.30 -19.19 -3.63
C ILE A 102 10.03 -19.92 -4.76
N PHE A 103 10.22 -19.28 -5.91
CA PHE A 103 10.87 -19.90 -7.06
C PHE A 103 12.32 -20.28 -6.82
N SER A 104 13.05 -19.52 -6.00
CA SER A 104 14.42 -19.86 -5.63
C SER A 104 14.52 -21.10 -4.72
N ASN A 105 13.48 -21.38 -3.94
CA ASN A 105 13.50 -22.44 -2.93
C ASN A 105 12.62 -23.65 -3.30
N VAL A 106 11.56 -23.46 -4.10
CA VAL A 106 10.60 -24.50 -4.50
C VAL A 106 11.28 -25.70 -5.19
N PRO A 107 12.29 -25.56 -6.08
CA PRO A 107 12.91 -26.72 -6.73
C PRO A 107 13.50 -27.71 -5.73
N GLN A 108 14.15 -27.23 -4.68
CA GLN A 108 14.73 -28.10 -3.64
C GLN A 108 13.65 -28.76 -2.79
N LEU A 109 12.57 -28.03 -2.50
CA LEU A 109 11.45 -28.51 -1.70
C LEU A 109 10.62 -29.58 -2.43
N LEU A 110 10.32 -29.34 -3.71
CA LEU A 110 9.62 -30.31 -4.57
C LEU A 110 10.47 -31.53 -4.87
N GLY A 111 11.76 -31.37 -5.10
CA GLY A 111 12.68 -32.49 -5.34
C GLY A 111 12.70 -33.47 -4.16
N GLN A 112 12.77 -32.98 -2.94
CA GLN A 112 12.76 -33.82 -1.73
C GLN A 112 11.39 -34.50 -1.50
N SER A 113 10.30 -33.79 -1.72
CA SER A 113 8.94 -34.33 -1.56
C SER A 113 8.58 -35.35 -2.65
N LEU A 114 8.98 -35.11 -3.90
CA LEU A 114 8.82 -36.07 -4.99
C LEU A 114 9.63 -37.35 -4.76
N GLN A 115 10.84 -37.25 -4.25
CA GLN A 115 11.65 -38.42 -3.90
C GLN A 115 11.04 -39.22 -2.74
N ALA A 116 10.55 -38.53 -1.69
CA ALA A 116 9.90 -39.20 -0.58
C ALA A 116 8.65 -39.97 -1.03
N ARG A 117 7.85 -39.37 -1.92
CA ARG A 117 6.69 -40.02 -2.53
C ARG A 117 7.08 -41.15 -3.47
N ALA A 118 8.04 -40.93 -4.35
CA ALA A 118 8.53 -41.97 -5.26
C ALA A 118 9.05 -43.19 -4.50
N ARG A 119 9.72 -42.97 -3.34
CA ARG A 119 10.11 -44.07 -2.44
C ARG A 119 8.92 -44.82 -1.86
N LYS A 120 7.83 -44.09 -1.50
CA LYS A 120 6.62 -44.70 -0.95
C LYS A 120 5.86 -45.56 -2.00
N PHE A 121 5.86 -45.14 -3.26
CA PHE A 121 5.13 -45.83 -4.36
C PHE A 121 5.93 -46.89 -5.06
N LEU A 122 7.22 -46.66 -5.30
CA LEU A 122 8.10 -47.52 -6.10
C LEU A 122 9.02 -48.41 -5.24
N GLY A 123 9.07 -48.14 -3.94
CA GLY A 123 10.10 -48.72 -3.07
C GLY A 123 11.52 -48.19 -3.40
N SER A 124 12.49 -48.48 -2.53
CA SER A 124 13.88 -48.02 -2.73
C SER A 124 14.51 -48.58 -4.03
N ALA A 125 14.30 -49.85 -4.29
CA ALA A 125 14.86 -50.53 -5.48
C ALA A 125 14.21 -50.03 -6.80
N GLY A 126 12.91 -49.75 -6.79
CA GLY A 126 12.19 -49.19 -7.94
C GLY A 126 12.64 -47.78 -8.27
N LEU A 127 12.86 -46.95 -7.24
CA LEU A 127 13.35 -45.58 -7.39
C LEU A 127 14.78 -45.55 -7.96
N ASP A 128 15.67 -46.42 -7.50
CA ASP A 128 17.03 -46.53 -8.04
C ASP A 128 17.05 -46.97 -9.50
N THR A 129 16.18 -47.90 -9.88
CA THR A 129 16.03 -48.33 -11.25
C THR A 129 15.50 -47.22 -12.16
N PHE A 130 14.51 -46.48 -11.69
CA PHE A 130 13.92 -45.32 -12.36
C PHE A 130 14.97 -44.20 -12.55
N ASN A 131 15.70 -43.85 -11.48
CA ASN A 131 16.75 -42.85 -11.55
C ASN A 131 17.85 -43.21 -12.55
N ARG A 132 18.29 -44.47 -12.58
CA ARG A 132 19.29 -44.95 -13.51
C ARG A 132 18.78 -44.93 -14.97
N SER A 133 17.51 -45.20 -15.22
CA SER A 133 16.93 -45.10 -16.55
C SER A 133 16.93 -43.68 -17.08
N ILE A 134 16.48 -42.72 -16.23
CA ILE A 134 16.50 -41.28 -16.58
C ILE A 134 17.94 -40.81 -16.83
N VAL A 135 18.89 -41.16 -15.96
CA VAL A 135 20.31 -40.79 -16.15
C VAL A 135 20.83 -41.29 -17.47
N ARG A 136 20.49 -42.53 -17.82
CA ARG A 136 20.91 -43.11 -19.14
C ARG A 136 20.35 -42.31 -20.29
N ASP A 137 19.09 -41.96 -20.27
CA ASP A 137 18.42 -41.20 -21.33
C ASP A 137 18.95 -39.75 -21.43
N VAL A 138 19.23 -39.13 -20.29
CA VAL A 138 19.84 -37.78 -20.24
C VAL A 138 21.26 -37.80 -20.77
N VAL A 139 22.06 -38.78 -20.35
CA VAL A 139 23.45 -38.94 -20.85
C VAL A 139 23.50 -39.25 -22.35
N SER A 140 22.57 -40.08 -22.85
CA SER A 140 22.48 -40.38 -24.29
C SER A 140 22.10 -39.18 -25.14
N THR A 141 21.29 -38.27 -24.57
CA THR A 141 20.73 -37.10 -25.32
C THR A 141 21.63 -35.87 -25.22
N PHE A 142 22.16 -35.61 -24.02
CA PHE A 142 22.87 -34.36 -23.69
C PHE A 142 24.34 -34.56 -23.34
N GLY A 143 24.81 -35.80 -23.21
CA GLY A 143 26.15 -36.13 -22.71
C GLY A 143 26.29 -35.83 -21.21
N GLY A 144 27.44 -36.16 -20.65
CA GLY A 144 27.74 -35.85 -19.24
C GLY A 144 28.17 -37.10 -18.47
N ASP A 145 28.65 -36.89 -17.26
CA ASP A 145 29.07 -37.94 -16.33
C ASP A 145 27.85 -38.56 -15.62
N PRO A 146 27.53 -39.84 -15.86
CA PRO A 146 26.35 -40.49 -15.28
C PRO A 146 26.36 -40.50 -13.74
N ASP A 147 27.53 -40.64 -13.11
CA ASP A 147 27.63 -40.71 -11.65
C ASP A 147 27.37 -39.36 -10.98
N ARG A 148 27.82 -38.28 -11.61
CA ARG A 148 27.50 -36.92 -11.15
C ARG A 148 26.02 -36.55 -11.32
N ILE A 149 25.40 -36.98 -12.40
CA ILE A 149 23.97 -36.76 -12.67
C ILE A 149 23.17 -37.57 -11.66
N LEU A 150 23.52 -38.82 -11.40
CA LEU A 150 22.86 -39.68 -10.42
C LEU A 150 22.98 -39.13 -9.01
N ALA A 151 24.16 -38.69 -8.59
CA ALA A 151 24.38 -38.08 -7.27
C ALA A 151 23.55 -36.80 -7.07
N ARG A 152 23.43 -35.97 -8.11
CA ARG A 152 22.56 -34.78 -8.09
C ARG A 152 21.08 -35.13 -8.03
N MET A 153 20.66 -36.17 -8.75
CA MET A 153 19.29 -36.66 -8.66
C MET A 153 18.97 -37.20 -7.27
N GLN A 154 19.89 -37.94 -6.66
CA GLN A 154 19.73 -38.49 -5.31
C GLN A 154 19.74 -37.42 -4.21
N SER A 155 20.46 -36.31 -4.42
CA SER A 155 20.46 -35.15 -3.51
C SER A 155 19.24 -34.24 -3.67
N GLY A 156 18.34 -34.52 -4.63
CA GLY A 156 17.15 -33.69 -4.91
C GLY A 156 17.45 -32.42 -5.70
N SER A 157 18.71 -32.19 -6.10
CA SER A 157 19.10 -31.06 -6.92
C SER A 157 19.05 -31.44 -8.43
N PHE A 158 17.88 -31.45 -8.98
CA PHE A 158 17.60 -31.88 -10.37
C PHE A 158 18.22 -30.98 -11.47
N GLY A 159 19.32 -30.30 -11.23
CA GLY A 159 19.89 -29.36 -12.22
C GLY A 159 18.99 -28.14 -12.47
N LEU A 160 17.95 -27.99 -11.69
CA LEU A 160 17.01 -26.85 -11.75
C LEU A 160 17.72 -25.53 -11.38
N ASP A 161 18.86 -25.61 -10.71
CA ASP A 161 19.71 -24.44 -10.42
C ASP A 161 20.21 -23.74 -11.70
N GLN A 162 20.47 -24.51 -12.77
CA GLN A 162 20.83 -23.94 -14.05
C GLN A 162 19.62 -23.47 -14.87
N LEU A 163 18.47 -24.09 -14.67
CA LEU A 163 17.20 -23.62 -15.24
C LEU A 163 16.72 -22.36 -14.54
N THR A 164 16.87 -22.26 -13.23
CA THR A 164 16.53 -21.02 -12.47
C THR A 164 17.49 -19.88 -12.81
N GLN A 165 18.78 -20.14 -13.07
CA GLN A 165 19.70 -19.10 -13.55
C GLN A 165 19.39 -18.64 -14.99
N ARG A 166 18.86 -19.51 -15.84
CA ARG A 166 18.42 -19.14 -17.20
C ARG A 166 17.01 -18.55 -17.25
N LEU A 167 16.17 -18.84 -16.24
CA LEU A 167 14.80 -18.35 -16.09
C LEU A 167 14.69 -17.14 -15.14
N ALA A 168 15.78 -16.79 -14.44
CA ALA A 168 15.84 -15.52 -13.74
C ALA A 168 15.57 -14.40 -14.75
N PRO A 169 14.55 -13.56 -14.55
CA PRO A 169 14.28 -12.48 -15.48
C PRO A 169 15.54 -11.63 -15.56
N ALA A 170 16.13 -11.57 -16.76
CA ALA A 170 17.23 -10.68 -17.06
C ALA A 170 16.69 -9.26 -16.84
N THR A 171 17.04 -8.65 -15.73
CA THR A 171 16.86 -7.22 -15.46
C THR A 171 17.86 -6.46 -16.33
N ALA A 172 17.69 -6.52 -17.65
CA ALA A 172 18.33 -5.65 -18.60
C ALA A 172 17.24 -5.03 -19.48
N PRO A 173 17.15 -3.71 -19.57
CA PRO A 173 16.20 -3.04 -20.44
C PRO A 173 16.64 -3.28 -21.90
N GLY A 174 15.91 -4.12 -22.63
CA GLY A 174 16.06 -4.23 -24.08
C GLY A 174 16.31 -5.62 -24.68
N GLY A 175 16.19 -6.72 -23.95
CA GLY A 175 16.38 -8.07 -24.49
C GLY A 175 15.05 -8.76 -24.78
N THR A 176 14.73 -8.99 -26.06
CA THR A 176 13.68 -9.91 -26.51
C THR A 176 14.09 -11.35 -26.16
N ALA A 177 13.62 -11.86 -25.03
CA ALA A 177 13.82 -13.25 -24.64
C ALA A 177 12.78 -14.14 -25.32
N SER A 178 13.12 -14.69 -26.49
CA SER A 178 12.49 -15.88 -27.07
C SER A 178 13.02 -17.13 -26.37
N GLY A 179 12.39 -17.47 -25.22
CA GLY A 179 12.60 -18.71 -24.52
C GLY A 179 11.29 -19.16 -23.93
N THR A 180 10.53 -19.98 -24.70
CA THR A 180 9.26 -20.58 -24.32
C THR A 180 9.45 -21.66 -23.24
N ALA A 181 9.67 -21.23 -22.01
CA ALA A 181 9.30 -22.00 -20.83
C ALA A 181 7.90 -21.55 -20.47
N SER A 182 6.91 -22.38 -20.79
CA SER A 182 5.49 -22.06 -20.60
C SER A 182 5.23 -21.68 -19.15
N PRO A 183 4.68 -20.48 -18.87
CA PRO A 183 4.29 -20.05 -17.51
C PRO A 183 3.30 -21.03 -16.86
N ASP A 184 2.66 -21.86 -17.67
CA ASP A 184 1.64 -22.82 -17.26
C ASP A 184 2.13 -23.98 -16.36
N ILE A 185 3.40 -24.42 -16.50
CA ILE A 185 3.87 -25.55 -15.69
C ILE A 185 4.14 -25.11 -14.25
N PHE A 186 4.71 -23.93 -14.07
CA PHE A 186 5.02 -23.38 -12.73
C PHE A 186 3.78 -22.91 -11.99
N SER A 187 2.81 -22.31 -12.68
CA SER A 187 1.52 -21.94 -12.07
C SER A 187 0.70 -23.15 -11.60
N ARG A 188 0.94 -24.31 -12.19
CA ARG A 188 0.37 -25.60 -11.74
C ARG A 188 1.15 -26.20 -10.57
N MET A 189 2.42 -25.83 -10.38
CA MET A 189 3.27 -26.33 -9.28
C MET A 189 3.16 -25.51 -8.00
N VAL A 190 2.78 -24.24 -8.09
CA VAL A 190 2.58 -23.34 -6.93
C VAL A 190 1.23 -22.69 -7.07
N GLN A 191 0.31 -23.12 -6.26
CA GLN A 191 -1.04 -22.56 -6.18
C GLN A 191 -1.06 -21.58 -5.01
N ILE A 192 -1.17 -20.30 -5.35
CA ILE A 192 -1.25 -19.23 -4.36
C ILE A 192 -2.70 -18.73 -4.36
N ASP A 193 -3.42 -19.00 -3.28
CA ASP A 193 -4.75 -18.47 -3.06
C ASP A 193 -4.65 -17.07 -2.46
N HIS A 194 -5.03 -16.07 -3.25
CA HIS A 194 -5.11 -14.70 -2.78
C HIS A 194 -6.47 -14.43 -2.16
N GLU A 195 -6.49 -14.20 -0.84
CA GLU A 195 -7.69 -13.76 -0.13
C GLU A 195 -7.52 -12.29 0.28
N GLN A 196 -8.31 -11.42 -0.33
CA GLN A 196 -8.40 -10.03 0.06
C GLN A 196 -9.25 -9.90 1.33
N VAL A 197 -8.66 -9.37 2.42
CA VAL A 197 -9.32 -9.23 3.73
C VAL A 197 -10.13 -7.94 3.81
N VAL A 198 -9.62 -6.85 3.22
CA VAL A 198 -10.24 -5.51 3.24
C VAL A 198 -10.50 -5.06 1.81
N GLY A 199 -11.61 -4.35 1.59
CA GLY A 199 -11.94 -3.80 0.28
C GLY A 199 -12.36 -4.85 -0.75
N LYS A 200 -12.99 -5.96 -0.34
CA LYS A 200 -13.43 -7.04 -1.25
C LYS A 200 -14.33 -6.57 -2.39
N ASP A 201 -15.10 -5.51 -2.16
CA ASP A 201 -16.07 -4.97 -3.11
C ASP A 201 -15.50 -3.83 -3.96
N VAL A 202 -14.23 -3.45 -3.74
CA VAL A 202 -13.60 -2.34 -4.48
C VAL A 202 -13.13 -2.81 -5.85
N LYS A 203 -13.78 -2.30 -6.90
CA LYS A 203 -13.49 -2.67 -8.30
C LYS A 203 -12.12 -2.20 -8.78
N SER A 204 -11.62 -1.07 -8.26
CA SER A 204 -10.37 -0.43 -8.71
C SER A 204 -9.58 0.13 -7.53
N PRO A 205 -8.77 -0.69 -6.86
CA PRO A 205 -7.98 -0.29 -5.69
C PRO A 205 -7.05 0.90 -5.93
N ALA A 206 -6.23 0.81 -6.97
CA ALA A 206 -5.30 1.86 -7.37
C ALA A 206 -6.00 3.18 -7.66
N ALA A 207 -7.09 3.13 -8.43
CA ALA A 207 -7.84 4.32 -8.78
C ALA A 207 -8.43 5.02 -7.55
N THR A 208 -8.97 4.26 -6.58
CA THR A 208 -9.53 4.83 -5.35
C THR A 208 -8.49 5.64 -4.58
N ARG A 209 -7.27 5.11 -4.44
CA ARG A 209 -6.16 5.82 -3.79
C ARG A 209 -5.67 7.02 -4.59
N ILE A 210 -5.46 6.84 -5.90
CA ILE A 210 -4.97 7.89 -6.80
C ILE A 210 -5.95 9.06 -6.84
N VAL A 211 -7.25 8.79 -7.01
CA VAL A 211 -8.28 9.82 -7.03
C VAL A 211 -8.29 10.60 -5.72
N GLY A 212 -8.21 9.92 -4.56
CA GLY A 212 -8.15 10.58 -3.25
C GLY A 212 -6.90 11.47 -3.08
N GLY A 213 -5.72 10.97 -3.46
CA GLY A 213 -4.47 11.70 -3.37
C GLY A 213 -4.44 12.96 -4.24
N TYR A 214 -4.82 12.83 -5.51
CA TYR A 214 -4.90 13.98 -6.42
C TYR A 214 -6.03 14.94 -6.03
N ALA A 215 -7.15 14.44 -5.52
CA ALA A 215 -8.26 15.29 -5.09
C ALA A 215 -7.83 16.27 -3.99
N VAL A 216 -7.12 15.79 -2.97
CA VAL A 216 -6.62 16.67 -1.90
C VAL A 216 -5.53 17.62 -2.37
N MET A 217 -4.64 17.16 -3.26
CA MET A 217 -3.59 18.01 -3.84
C MET A 217 -4.19 19.16 -4.64
N PHE A 218 -5.12 18.89 -5.54
CA PHE A 218 -5.79 19.93 -6.33
C PHE A 218 -6.66 20.86 -5.48
N LEU A 219 -7.27 20.33 -4.42
CA LEU A 219 -7.99 21.15 -3.44
C LEU A 219 -7.05 22.13 -2.73
N LEU A 220 -5.89 21.66 -2.28
CA LEU A 220 -4.89 22.51 -1.64
C LEU A 220 -4.42 23.60 -2.60
N PHE A 221 -4.18 23.29 -3.88
CA PHE A 221 -3.83 24.31 -4.88
C PHE A 221 -4.94 25.33 -5.06
N ALA A 222 -6.18 24.89 -5.23
CA ALA A 222 -7.31 25.78 -5.43
C ALA A 222 -7.52 26.74 -4.27
N LEU A 223 -7.51 26.21 -3.04
CA LEU A 223 -7.72 27.01 -1.83
C LEU A 223 -6.50 27.88 -1.47
N SER A 224 -5.29 27.44 -1.80
CA SER A 224 -4.09 28.26 -1.65
C SER A 224 -4.03 29.41 -2.65
N ASN A 225 -4.52 29.22 -3.88
CA ASN A 225 -4.68 30.30 -4.84
C ASN A 225 -5.71 31.34 -4.38
N SER A 226 -6.71 30.92 -3.60
CA SER A 226 -7.65 31.84 -2.93
C SER A 226 -6.93 32.79 -1.94
N ALA A 227 -5.77 32.41 -1.40
CA ALA A 227 -4.93 33.30 -0.60
C ALA A 227 -4.38 34.48 -1.41
N ALA A 228 -4.01 34.26 -2.66
CA ALA A 228 -3.57 35.34 -3.54
C ALA A 228 -4.72 36.31 -3.87
N ALA A 229 -5.93 35.80 -4.11
CA ALA A 229 -7.11 36.59 -4.36
C ALA A 229 -7.44 37.55 -3.18
N PHE A 230 -7.06 37.17 -1.95
CA PHE A 230 -7.19 38.03 -0.78
C PHE A 230 -6.38 39.33 -0.90
N PHE A 231 -5.19 39.26 -1.49
CA PHE A 231 -4.34 40.44 -1.76
C PHE A 231 -4.92 41.29 -2.89
N ASP A 232 -5.48 40.69 -3.92
CA ASP A 232 -6.11 41.41 -5.02
C ASP A 232 -7.31 42.23 -4.54
N GLU A 233 -8.13 41.68 -3.63
CA GLU A 233 -9.23 42.40 -3.01
C GLU A 233 -8.77 43.50 -2.07
N LYS A 234 -7.65 43.33 -1.36
CA LYS A 234 -7.01 44.42 -0.60
C LYS A 234 -6.63 45.57 -1.53
N ASN A 235 -5.92 45.25 -2.62
CA ASN A 235 -5.41 46.25 -3.56
C ASN A 235 -6.55 47.02 -4.29
N THR A 236 -7.70 46.37 -4.50
CA THR A 236 -8.86 47.00 -5.08
C THR A 236 -9.72 47.80 -4.09
N GLY A 237 -9.33 47.84 -2.82
CA GLY A 237 -10.00 48.60 -1.75
C GLY A 237 -11.34 47.97 -1.30
N VAL A 238 -11.64 46.76 -1.69
CA VAL A 238 -12.87 46.03 -1.28
C VAL A 238 -12.98 45.91 0.22
N PHE A 239 -11.87 45.61 0.90
CA PHE A 239 -11.85 45.49 2.38
C PHE A 239 -12.17 46.81 3.08
N GLN A 240 -11.66 47.93 2.57
CA GLN A 240 -11.94 49.23 3.14
C GLN A 240 -13.43 49.60 3.05
N ARG A 241 -14.04 49.27 1.90
CA ARG A 241 -15.49 49.48 1.69
C ARG A 241 -16.33 48.55 2.59
N LEU A 242 -15.96 47.30 2.77
CA LEU A 242 -16.65 46.37 3.66
C LEU A 242 -16.51 46.74 5.11
N LEU A 243 -15.33 47.18 5.54
CA LEU A 243 -15.07 47.57 6.92
C LEU A 243 -15.64 48.95 7.29
N SER A 244 -15.94 49.80 6.27
CA SER A 244 -16.69 51.05 6.53
C SER A 244 -18.20 50.81 6.66
N SER A 245 -18.67 49.59 6.35
CA SER A 245 -20.02 49.14 6.71
C SER A 245 -19.99 48.48 8.12
N SER A 246 -21.14 47.98 8.59
CA SER A 246 -21.28 47.32 9.89
C SER A 246 -20.61 45.93 10.00
N VAL A 247 -19.75 45.52 9.03
CA VAL A 247 -19.12 44.20 8.98
C VAL A 247 -17.85 44.17 9.83
N SER A 248 -17.77 43.24 10.75
CA SER A 248 -16.56 43.02 11.58
C SER A 248 -15.50 42.22 10.83
N ARG A 249 -14.19 42.40 11.20
CA ARG A 249 -13.08 41.60 10.66
C ARG A 249 -13.30 40.09 10.85
N ALA A 250 -13.87 39.69 11.99
CA ALA A 250 -14.17 38.29 12.25
C ALA A 250 -15.22 37.72 11.28
N GLN A 251 -16.30 38.48 11.00
CA GLN A 251 -17.32 38.07 10.04
C GLN A 251 -16.73 37.91 8.64
N LEU A 252 -15.82 38.78 8.22
CA LEU A 252 -15.14 38.70 6.96
C LEU A 252 -14.29 37.41 6.85
N LEU A 253 -13.53 37.08 7.89
CA LEU A 253 -12.71 35.85 7.92
C LEU A 253 -13.58 34.59 7.94
N TRP A 254 -14.66 34.58 8.73
CA TRP A 254 -15.58 33.44 8.79
C TRP A 254 -16.35 33.23 7.48
N SER A 255 -16.76 34.29 6.80
CA SER A 255 -17.43 34.19 5.49
C SER A 255 -16.50 33.57 4.46
N ARG A 256 -15.21 33.94 4.46
CA ARG A 256 -14.18 33.34 3.64
C ARG A 256 -13.92 31.87 3.94
N PHE A 257 -13.84 31.56 5.21
CA PHE A 257 -13.67 30.16 5.65
C PHE A 257 -14.85 29.30 5.17
N LEU A 258 -16.09 29.76 5.43
CA LEU A 258 -17.28 29.03 5.04
C LEU A 258 -17.37 28.86 3.49
N TYR A 259 -17.09 29.94 2.74
CA TYR A 259 -17.02 29.87 1.29
C TYR A 259 -15.98 28.84 0.83
N GLY A 260 -14.78 28.84 1.41
CA GLY A 260 -13.73 27.87 1.07
C GLY A 260 -14.11 26.43 1.38
N VAL A 261 -14.79 26.20 2.50
CA VAL A 261 -15.30 24.86 2.87
C VAL A 261 -16.35 24.37 1.88
N VAL A 262 -17.33 25.22 1.53
CA VAL A 262 -18.38 24.86 0.56
C VAL A 262 -17.78 24.61 -0.82
N PHE A 263 -16.93 25.52 -1.28
CA PHE A 263 -16.22 25.37 -2.56
C PHE A 263 -15.38 24.09 -2.60
N GLY A 264 -14.60 23.84 -1.53
CA GLY A 264 -13.76 22.64 -1.41
C GLY A 264 -14.58 21.35 -1.39
N LEU A 265 -15.72 21.35 -0.68
CA LEU A 265 -16.64 20.22 -0.66
C LEU A 265 -17.20 19.94 -2.06
N CYS A 266 -17.66 20.96 -2.77
CA CYS A 266 -18.15 20.83 -4.14
C CYS A 266 -17.05 20.30 -5.08
N GLN A 267 -15.82 20.81 -4.96
CA GLN A 267 -14.68 20.36 -5.77
C GLN A 267 -14.33 18.90 -5.49
N LEU A 268 -14.25 18.49 -4.22
CA LEU A 268 -13.99 17.09 -3.85
C LEU A 268 -15.07 16.17 -4.39
N MET A 269 -16.33 16.54 -4.21
CA MET A 269 -17.46 15.75 -4.72
C MET A 269 -17.44 15.62 -6.24
N ALA A 270 -17.10 16.69 -6.96
CA ALA A 270 -16.95 16.65 -8.41
C ALA A 270 -15.83 15.71 -8.84
N LEU A 271 -14.68 15.74 -8.15
CA LEU A 271 -13.54 14.84 -8.43
C LEU A 271 -13.86 13.38 -8.10
N PHE A 272 -14.53 13.11 -6.96
CA PHE A 272 -14.96 11.75 -6.63
C PHE A 272 -16.05 11.25 -7.58
N LEU A 273 -16.97 12.10 -8.01
CA LEU A 273 -17.96 11.74 -9.02
C LEU A 273 -17.29 11.40 -10.38
N ALA A 274 -16.30 12.19 -10.79
CA ALA A 274 -15.49 11.86 -11.96
C ALA A 274 -14.75 10.52 -11.78
N GLY A 275 -14.18 10.27 -10.58
CA GLY A 275 -13.56 9.01 -10.22
C GLY A 275 -14.53 7.83 -10.28
N HIS A 276 -15.77 8.03 -9.86
CA HIS A 276 -16.84 7.04 -9.98
C HIS A 276 -17.14 6.71 -11.46
N LEU A 277 -17.33 7.75 -12.29
CA LEU A 277 -17.71 7.59 -13.70
C LEU A 277 -16.58 6.97 -14.55
N LEU A 278 -15.32 7.36 -14.30
CA LEU A 278 -14.18 6.94 -15.13
C LEU A 278 -13.53 5.63 -14.63
N TYR A 279 -13.51 5.42 -13.33
CA TYR A 279 -12.75 4.32 -12.72
C TYR A 279 -13.59 3.38 -11.86
N GLY A 280 -14.88 3.66 -11.69
CA GLY A 280 -15.78 2.82 -10.89
C GLY A 280 -15.54 2.90 -9.38
N VAL A 281 -14.98 4.02 -8.88
CA VAL A 281 -14.81 4.23 -7.42
C VAL A 281 -16.18 4.21 -6.75
N ASP A 282 -16.33 3.45 -5.67
CA ASP A 282 -17.62 3.37 -4.96
C ASP A 282 -17.84 4.58 -4.04
N VAL A 283 -18.42 5.63 -4.62
CA VAL A 283 -18.75 6.88 -3.92
C VAL A 283 -20.08 6.78 -3.18
N PHE A 284 -21.04 6.02 -3.72
CA PHE A 284 -22.41 5.99 -3.22
C PHE A 284 -22.64 5.01 -2.09
N GLY A 285 -21.84 3.96 -1.97
CA GLY A 285 -21.96 2.96 -0.90
C GLY A 285 -21.84 3.58 0.51
N HIS A 286 -21.01 4.61 0.67
CA HIS A 286 -20.78 5.28 1.95
C HIS A 286 -20.83 6.80 1.86
N LEU A 287 -21.76 7.34 1.06
CA LEU A 287 -21.86 8.77 0.72
C LEU A 287 -21.89 9.68 1.96
N GLY A 288 -22.64 9.31 3.01
CA GLY A 288 -22.74 10.11 4.23
C GLY A 288 -21.39 10.29 4.94
N ASN A 289 -20.66 9.20 5.11
CA ASN A 289 -19.32 9.21 5.73
C ASN A 289 -18.32 9.97 4.86
N LEU A 290 -18.41 9.79 3.53
CA LEU A 290 -17.58 10.50 2.58
C LEU A 290 -17.79 12.01 2.64
N LEU A 291 -19.04 12.47 2.70
CA LEU A 291 -19.36 13.90 2.85
C LEU A 291 -18.76 14.50 4.12
N ILE A 292 -18.82 13.79 5.25
CA ILE A 292 -18.24 14.25 6.52
C ILE A 292 -16.71 14.37 6.41
N VAL A 293 -16.05 13.37 5.83
CA VAL A 293 -14.60 13.41 5.61
C VAL A 293 -14.25 14.54 4.63
N CYS A 294 -14.95 14.67 3.50
CA CYS A 294 -14.72 15.72 2.53
C CYS A 294 -14.90 17.12 3.13
N ALA A 295 -15.92 17.33 3.97
CA ALA A 295 -16.14 18.59 4.68
C ALA A 295 -14.99 18.91 5.65
N SER A 296 -14.51 17.92 6.39
CA SER A 296 -13.37 18.05 7.30
C SER A 296 -12.07 18.36 6.56
N VAL A 297 -11.81 17.69 5.46
CA VAL A 297 -10.65 17.96 4.59
C VAL A 297 -10.74 19.35 3.96
N ALA A 298 -11.92 19.73 3.46
CA ALA A 298 -12.13 21.06 2.90
C ALA A 298 -11.90 22.17 3.94
N ALA A 299 -12.36 21.96 5.19
CA ALA A 299 -12.12 22.88 6.29
C ALA A 299 -10.62 23.03 6.60
N ALA A 300 -9.89 21.90 6.67
CA ALA A 300 -8.47 21.90 6.94
C ALA A 300 -7.65 22.56 5.82
N CYS A 301 -7.96 22.27 4.54
CA CYS A 301 -7.33 22.92 3.40
C CYS A 301 -7.63 24.41 3.32
N THR A 302 -8.87 24.82 3.65
CA THR A 302 -9.25 26.24 3.71
C THR A 302 -8.49 26.97 4.81
N GLY A 303 -8.40 26.38 6.01
CA GLY A 303 -7.59 26.94 7.10
C GLY A 303 -6.13 27.13 6.71
N PHE A 304 -5.55 26.14 6.03
CA PHE A 304 -4.19 26.22 5.50
C PHE A 304 -4.02 27.36 4.49
N GLY A 305 -4.95 27.50 3.52
CA GLY A 305 -4.95 28.62 2.57
C GLY A 305 -5.04 29.99 3.27
N MET A 306 -5.89 30.10 4.28
CA MET A 306 -6.01 31.33 5.08
C MET A 306 -4.73 31.64 5.88
N LEU A 307 -4.08 30.61 6.44
CA LEU A 307 -2.79 30.78 7.11
C LEU A 307 -1.72 31.32 6.15
N LEU A 308 -1.67 30.76 4.93
CA LEU A 308 -0.76 31.25 3.89
C LEU A 308 -0.98 32.74 3.59
N ALA A 309 -2.25 33.16 3.44
CA ALA A 309 -2.60 34.56 3.25
C ALA A 309 -2.15 35.43 4.44
N ALA A 310 -2.28 34.91 5.66
CA ALA A 310 -1.92 35.67 6.88
C ALA A 310 -0.38 35.84 7.07
N VAL A 311 0.41 34.91 6.57
CA VAL A 311 1.88 34.89 6.75
C VAL A 311 2.60 35.64 5.62
N THR A 312 2.08 35.60 4.41
CA THR A 312 2.69 36.22 3.22
C THR A 312 2.39 37.72 3.13
N ARG A 313 3.21 38.43 2.36
CA ARG A 313 3.10 39.89 2.19
C ARG A 313 2.72 40.32 0.79
N SER A 314 2.78 39.42 -0.18
CA SER A 314 2.41 39.70 -1.56
C SER A 314 1.70 38.49 -2.20
N PRO A 315 0.89 38.68 -3.25
CA PRO A 315 0.22 37.59 -3.93
C PRO A 315 1.22 36.61 -4.58
N GLU A 316 2.37 37.11 -5.07
CA GLU A 316 3.41 36.28 -5.68
C GLU A 316 4.08 35.38 -4.62
N ALA A 317 4.40 35.96 -3.45
CA ALA A 317 4.96 35.20 -2.33
C ALA A 317 3.96 34.14 -1.84
N ALA A 318 2.66 34.45 -1.81
CA ALA A 318 1.62 33.51 -1.44
C ALA A 318 1.56 32.33 -2.43
N ARG A 319 1.56 32.59 -3.72
CA ARG A 319 1.54 31.56 -4.77
C ARG A 319 2.79 30.66 -4.72
N SER A 320 3.99 31.28 -4.64
CA SER A 320 5.24 30.53 -4.60
C SER A 320 5.36 29.65 -3.37
N LEU A 321 5.02 30.19 -2.18
CA LEU A 321 5.03 29.43 -0.92
C LEU A 321 3.98 28.32 -0.94
N ALA A 322 2.77 28.61 -1.45
CA ALA A 322 1.71 27.62 -1.63
C ALA A 322 2.17 26.45 -2.51
N THR A 323 2.74 26.77 -3.68
CA THR A 323 3.21 25.72 -4.60
C THR A 323 4.26 24.83 -3.95
N LEU A 324 5.27 25.43 -3.29
CA LEU A 324 6.32 24.69 -2.61
C LEU A 324 5.72 23.77 -1.52
N LEU A 325 4.89 24.31 -0.65
CA LEU A 325 4.31 23.55 0.47
C LEU A 325 3.36 22.47 -0.02
N VAL A 326 2.47 22.76 -0.99
CA VAL A 326 1.50 21.79 -1.51
C VAL A 326 2.22 20.62 -2.18
N ILE A 327 3.24 20.89 -3.02
CA ILE A 327 4.02 19.83 -3.68
C ILE A 327 4.76 18.99 -2.63
N THR A 328 5.44 19.63 -1.69
CA THR A 328 6.18 18.93 -0.63
C THR A 328 5.25 18.09 0.25
N MET A 329 4.12 18.65 0.70
CA MET A 329 3.13 17.92 1.51
C MET A 329 2.50 16.78 0.72
N SER A 330 2.25 16.94 -0.59
CA SER A 330 1.68 15.89 -1.44
C SER A 330 2.68 14.76 -1.67
N ALA A 331 3.94 15.08 -1.90
CA ALA A 331 5.00 14.09 -2.06
C ALA A 331 5.23 13.30 -0.76
N CYS A 332 5.42 14.00 0.37
CA CYS A 332 5.68 13.37 1.67
C CYS A 332 4.42 12.71 2.25
N GLY A 333 3.24 13.27 1.99
CA GLY A 333 1.96 12.81 2.55
C GLY A 333 1.32 11.63 1.84
N GLY A 334 1.94 11.12 0.75
CA GLY A 334 1.48 9.89 0.11
C GLY A 334 0.50 10.09 -1.06
N ALA A 335 0.34 11.32 -1.58
CA ALA A 335 -0.57 11.57 -2.70
C ALA A 335 -0.13 10.86 -3.99
N TRP A 336 1.19 10.76 -4.21
CA TRP A 336 1.76 10.13 -5.41
C TRP A 336 2.23 8.70 -5.16
N PHE A 337 2.93 8.49 -4.03
CA PHE A 337 3.47 7.19 -3.66
C PHE A 337 2.96 6.76 -2.29
N PRO A 338 2.72 5.46 -2.07
CA PRO A 338 2.36 4.95 -0.76
C PRO A 338 3.40 5.30 0.29
N VAL A 339 2.95 5.80 1.44
CA VAL A 339 3.85 6.16 2.56
C VAL A 339 4.59 4.94 3.11
N SER A 340 3.99 3.76 3.03
CA SER A 340 4.62 2.48 3.44
C SER A 340 5.91 2.14 2.69
N LEU A 341 6.07 2.63 1.45
CA LEU A 341 7.27 2.43 0.63
C LEU A 341 8.38 3.45 0.90
N MET A 342 8.09 4.49 1.67
CA MET A 342 9.05 5.54 2.00
C MET A 342 9.99 5.09 3.14
N PRO A 343 11.22 5.66 3.23
CA PRO A 343 12.08 5.47 4.38
C PRO A 343 11.37 5.85 5.69
N GLU A 344 11.74 5.21 6.79
CA GLU A 344 11.08 5.35 8.10
C GLU A 344 10.96 6.80 8.57
N PHE A 345 12.02 7.60 8.40
CA PHE A 345 12.01 9.02 8.75
C PHE A 345 10.93 9.81 7.95
N MET A 346 10.73 9.48 6.67
CA MET A 346 9.69 10.13 5.85
C MET A 346 8.29 9.70 6.27
N GLN A 347 8.11 8.43 6.68
CA GLN A 347 6.83 7.97 7.23
C GLN A 347 6.45 8.72 8.50
N HIS A 348 7.42 9.08 9.35
CA HIS A 348 7.17 9.94 10.51
C HIS A 348 6.78 11.36 10.09
N ILE A 349 7.48 11.96 9.11
CA ILE A 349 7.15 13.29 8.58
C ILE A 349 5.76 13.30 7.94
N ALA A 350 5.40 12.25 7.19
CA ALA A 350 4.10 12.14 6.53
C ALA A 350 2.93 12.36 7.49
N ARG A 351 3.00 11.81 8.71
CA ARG A 351 1.96 11.90 9.74
C ARG A 351 1.69 13.34 10.22
N TYR A 352 2.60 14.27 9.99
CA TYR A 352 2.41 15.70 10.29
C TYR A 352 1.81 16.47 9.13
N THR A 353 1.62 15.83 7.96
CA THR A 353 1.05 16.48 6.78
C THR A 353 -0.48 16.33 6.76
N LEU A 354 -1.14 17.40 6.31
CA LEU A 354 -2.59 17.39 6.09
C LEU A 354 -2.98 16.34 5.04
N VAL A 355 -2.16 16.19 4.00
CA VAL A 355 -2.40 15.27 2.88
C VAL A 355 -2.49 13.82 3.38
N TYR A 356 -1.62 13.41 4.29
CA TYR A 356 -1.63 12.07 4.86
C TYR A 356 -2.99 11.73 5.50
N TRP A 357 -3.47 12.59 6.42
CA TRP A 357 -4.72 12.35 7.13
C TRP A 357 -5.95 12.45 6.21
N SER A 358 -5.87 13.26 5.16
CA SER A 358 -6.94 13.33 4.14
C SER A 358 -7.04 12.03 3.35
N ILE A 359 -5.90 11.48 2.90
CA ILE A 359 -5.84 10.19 2.18
C ILE A 359 -6.28 9.05 3.08
N GLU A 360 -5.85 9.04 4.34
CA GLU A 360 -6.29 8.07 5.33
C GLU A 360 -7.81 8.12 5.57
N GLY A 361 -8.39 9.32 5.62
CA GLY A 361 -9.83 9.50 5.73
C GLY A 361 -10.59 8.98 4.51
N PHE A 362 -10.14 9.30 3.32
CA PHE A 362 -10.75 8.77 2.08
C PHE A 362 -10.61 7.24 2.00
N GLY A 363 -9.44 6.70 2.34
CA GLY A 363 -9.19 5.27 2.38
C GLY A 363 -10.05 4.55 3.42
N ALA A 364 -10.27 5.14 4.59
CA ALA A 364 -11.13 4.57 5.62
C ALA A 364 -12.60 4.43 5.15
N VAL A 365 -13.08 5.37 4.35
CA VAL A 365 -14.46 5.35 3.84
C VAL A 365 -14.58 4.55 2.55
N LEU A 366 -13.79 4.89 1.52
CA LEU A 366 -13.96 4.36 0.16
C LEU A 366 -13.39 2.95 0.00
N TRP A 367 -12.42 2.58 0.85
CA TRP A 367 -11.76 1.29 0.80
C TRP A 367 -12.23 0.34 1.90
N ALA A 368 -12.12 0.77 3.17
CA ALA A 368 -12.44 -0.09 4.29
C ALA A 368 -13.94 -0.10 4.63
N GLY A 369 -14.72 0.86 4.11
CA GLY A 369 -16.15 0.97 4.44
C GLY A 369 -16.41 1.24 5.93
N ASN A 370 -15.48 1.91 6.60
CA ASN A 370 -15.51 2.09 8.05
C ASN A 370 -16.73 2.88 8.51
N SER A 371 -17.23 2.51 9.68
CA SER A 371 -18.31 3.22 10.38
C SER A 371 -17.86 4.60 10.87
N LEU A 372 -18.83 5.48 11.20
CA LEU A 372 -18.53 6.81 11.76
C LEU A 372 -17.65 6.75 13.01
N GLY A 373 -17.85 5.76 13.90
CA GLY A 373 -17.03 5.59 15.09
C GLY A 373 -15.56 5.32 14.81
N GLU A 374 -15.27 4.57 13.76
CA GLU A 374 -13.90 4.18 13.36
C GLU A 374 -13.15 5.32 12.65
N ILE A 375 -13.86 6.22 11.96
CA ILE A 375 -13.26 7.40 11.32
C ILE A 375 -13.12 8.60 12.26
N LEU A 376 -13.75 8.57 13.44
CA LEU A 376 -13.75 9.68 14.40
C LEU A 376 -12.34 10.16 14.80
N PRO A 377 -11.34 9.30 15.04
CA PRO A 377 -9.98 9.76 15.33
C PRO A 377 -9.37 10.57 14.18
N ILE A 378 -9.61 10.17 12.92
CA ILE A 378 -9.11 10.87 11.75
C ILE A 378 -9.78 12.25 11.63
N LEU A 379 -11.10 12.30 11.82
CA LEU A 379 -11.86 13.56 11.85
C LEU A 379 -11.37 14.48 12.96
N GLY A 380 -11.08 13.92 14.15
CA GLY A 380 -10.54 14.67 15.28
C GLY A 380 -9.20 15.34 14.96
N ILE A 381 -8.31 14.65 14.26
CA ILE A 381 -7.01 15.19 13.83
C ILE A 381 -7.21 16.29 12.76
N LEU A 382 -8.05 16.05 11.75
CA LEU A 382 -8.32 17.03 10.69
C LEU A 382 -8.98 18.29 11.24
N LEU A 383 -10.00 18.16 12.08
CA LEU A 383 -10.68 19.30 12.70
C LEU A 383 -9.81 20.00 13.75
N GLY A 384 -9.03 19.24 14.52
CA GLY A 384 -8.05 19.79 15.46
C GLY A 384 -6.97 20.61 14.75
N THR A 385 -6.42 20.09 13.64
CA THR A 385 -5.49 20.82 12.77
C THR A 385 -6.12 22.09 12.22
N THR A 386 -7.39 21.99 11.76
CA THR A 386 -8.16 23.14 11.28
C THR A 386 -8.28 24.20 12.36
N ALA A 387 -8.68 23.84 13.59
CA ALA A 387 -8.85 24.75 14.70
C ALA A 387 -7.53 25.46 15.07
N VAL A 388 -6.42 24.73 15.14
CA VAL A 388 -5.09 25.30 15.42
C VAL A 388 -4.66 26.26 14.33
N VAL A 389 -4.72 25.84 13.07
CA VAL A 389 -4.29 26.64 11.90
C VAL A 389 -5.15 27.89 11.76
N MET A 390 -6.46 27.78 11.93
CA MET A 390 -7.37 28.92 11.90
C MET A 390 -7.12 29.90 13.05
N SER A 391 -6.87 29.38 14.27
CA SER A 391 -6.54 30.24 15.41
C SER A 391 -5.27 31.06 15.16
N ILE A 392 -4.24 30.43 14.59
CA ILE A 392 -2.99 31.11 14.20
C ILE A 392 -3.26 32.12 13.09
N ALA A 393 -4.04 31.77 12.08
CA ALA A 393 -4.40 32.66 10.99
C ALA A 393 -5.13 33.91 11.49
N VAL A 394 -6.19 33.73 12.31
CA VAL A 394 -6.96 34.84 12.88
C VAL A 394 -6.08 35.71 13.78
N TRP A 395 -5.26 35.11 14.65
CA TRP A 395 -4.33 35.86 15.50
C TRP A 395 -3.35 36.70 14.67
N ARG A 396 -2.83 36.12 13.58
CA ARG A 396 -1.89 36.80 12.69
C ARG A 396 -2.57 37.89 11.89
N PHE A 397 -3.77 37.67 11.37
CA PHE A 397 -4.57 38.69 10.70
C PHE A 397 -4.87 39.89 11.59
N ASN A 398 -5.23 39.65 12.88
CA ASN A 398 -5.51 40.73 13.80
C ASN A 398 -4.27 41.62 14.11
N ARG A 399 -3.06 41.09 13.94
CA ARG A 399 -1.80 41.80 14.13
C ARG A 399 -1.16 42.33 12.86
N SER A 400 -1.72 42.00 11.70
CA SER A 400 -1.16 42.36 10.40
C SER A 400 -1.78 43.67 9.92
N PRO A 401 -0.96 44.56 9.30
CA PRO A 401 -1.46 45.79 8.65
C PRO A 401 -2.23 45.50 7.36
N ILE A 402 -2.67 44.26 7.14
CA ILE A 402 -3.44 43.90 5.94
C ILE A 402 -4.78 44.62 5.88
N PHE A 403 -5.33 45.03 7.02
CA PHE A 403 -6.59 45.76 7.12
C PHE A 403 -6.41 47.28 7.31
N GLU A 404 -5.19 47.77 7.34
CA GLU A 404 -4.80 49.18 7.27
C GLU A 404 -4.50 49.55 5.79
#